data_9d183b74641bd76e8d98567bd3a5ac81
#
_entry.id   9d183b74641bd76e8d98567bd3a5ac81
#
_cell.length_a   1.000
_cell.length_b   1.000
_cell.length_c   1.000
_cell.angle_alpha   90.00
_cell.angle_beta   90.00
_cell.angle_gamma   90.00
#
_symmetry.space_group_name_H-M   'P 1'
#
loop_
_entity.id
_entity.type
_entity.pdbx_description
1 polymer ?
#
loop_
_entity_poly.entity_id
_entity_poly.type
_entity_poly.pdbx_seq_one_letter_code
_entity_poly.pdbx_strand_id
1 'polypeptide(L)'
;DVYKRQPQLCTQYNIHNIIIAIPTLRGSRLNHVIDLCVSTHCPVQILSDPQLVGSNGPQQGAFRELNTADFLSRDEVTLDNEKISGYLTGKTVLVTGGGGSIGSELCRQVMRFRPGKLLIFDIYENCAYELLMELQQKYGRDIPVTVLIGSIRDKKRLDEVFETYHPTVVFHAAAHKHCLLYTSPSPRDAHES
;
A
#
# COMPACT_ATOMS: atom_id res chain seq x y z
N ASP A 1 -30.40 19.85 0.52
CA ASP A 1 -29.23 19.03 0.79
C ASP A 1 -29.39 18.36 2.16
N VAL A 2 -29.84 17.10 2.15
CA VAL A 2 -30.17 16.34 3.38
C VAL A 2 -28.95 16.23 4.31
N TYR A 3 -27.75 16.10 3.73
CA TYR A 3 -26.50 15.91 4.50
C TYR A 3 -26.10 17.15 5.32
N LYS A 4 -26.40 18.36 4.86
CA LYS A 4 -26.06 19.60 5.59
C LYS A 4 -26.89 19.84 6.84
N ARG A 5 -28.01 19.10 7.02
CA ARG A 5 -28.89 19.23 8.19
C ARG A 5 -28.62 18.17 9.27
N GLN A 6 -27.69 17.25 9.04
CA GLN A 6 -27.41 16.14 9.97
C GLN A 6 -27.06 16.60 11.40
N PRO A 7 -26.16 17.58 11.64
CA PRO A 7 -25.87 18.01 13.01
C PRO A 7 -27.10 18.54 13.75
N GLN A 8 -27.94 19.29 13.05
CA GLN A 8 -29.17 19.85 13.64
C GLN A 8 -30.18 18.75 13.98
N LEU A 9 -30.33 17.76 13.09
CA LEU A 9 -31.22 16.62 13.29
C LEU A 9 -30.75 15.72 14.45
N CYS A 10 -29.44 15.50 14.58
CA CYS A 10 -28.87 14.71 15.68
C CYS A 10 -29.21 15.31 17.03
N THR A 11 -29.10 16.61 17.17
CA THR A 11 -29.48 17.32 18.41
C THR A 11 -30.98 17.34 18.62
N GLN A 12 -31.75 17.62 17.57
CA GLN A 12 -33.23 17.73 17.64
C GLN A 12 -33.89 16.40 18.04
N TYR A 13 -33.40 15.27 17.51
CA TYR A 13 -33.98 13.95 17.72
C TYR A 13 -33.20 13.07 18.69
N ASN A 14 -32.19 13.62 19.38
CA ASN A 14 -31.35 12.91 20.33
C ASN A 14 -30.78 11.61 19.74
N ILE A 15 -30.16 11.70 18.56
CA ILE A 15 -29.59 10.56 17.85
C ILE A 15 -28.34 10.09 18.58
N HIS A 16 -28.24 8.78 18.83
CA HIS A 16 -27.12 8.17 19.57
C HIS A 16 -26.14 7.40 18.67
N ASN A 17 -26.51 7.08 17.43
CA ASN A 17 -25.67 6.36 16.48
C ASN A 17 -26.05 6.70 15.05
N ILE A 18 -25.06 6.79 14.16
CA ILE A 18 -25.28 7.04 12.73
C ILE A 18 -24.79 5.83 11.95
N ILE A 19 -25.63 5.32 11.04
CA ILE A 19 -25.28 4.18 10.19
C ILE A 19 -25.24 4.65 8.74
N ILE A 20 -24.06 4.53 8.09
CA ILE A 20 -23.89 4.79 6.67
C ILE A 20 -24.29 3.52 5.92
N ALA A 21 -25.46 3.50 5.31
CA ALA A 21 -26.02 2.36 4.59
C ALA A 21 -26.09 2.60 3.08
N ILE A 22 -25.01 3.12 2.48
CA ILE A 22 -24.92 3.42 1.05
C ILE A 22 -23.82 2.53 0.43
N PRO A 23 -24.15 1.33 -0.09
CA PRO A 23 -23.17 0.34 -0.56
C PRO A 23 -22.30 0.83 -1.73
N THR A 24 -22.80 1.77 -2.51
CA THR A 24 -22.11 2.31 -3.69
C THR A 24 -21.23 3.53 -3.39
N LEU A 25 -21.24 4.01 -2.15
CA LEU A 25 -20.48 5.20 -1.77
C LEU A 25 -19.00 4.84 -1.55
N ARG A 26 -18.11 5.46 -2.33
CA ARG A 26 -16.66 5.21 -2.31
C ARG A 26 -15.88 6.53 -2.43
N GLY A 27 -14.60 6.47 -2.05
CA GLY A 27 -13.63 7.54 -2.29
C GLY A 27 -14.03 8.88 -1.66
N SER A 28 -13.82 9.98 -2.37
CA SER A 28 -14.04 11.35 -1.88
C SER A 28 -15.46 11.64 -1.43
N ARG A 29 -16.46 10.96 -2.02
CA ARG A 29 -17.86 11.10 -1.62
C ARG A 29 -18.14 10.45 -0.27
N LEU A 30 -17.55 9.30 -0.01
CA LEU A 30 -17.62 8.62 1.30
C LEU A 30 -16.97 9.48 2.37
N ASN A 31 -15.75 9.99 2.11
CA ASN A 31 -15.05 10.86 3.04
C ASN A 31 -15.87 12.10 3.40
N HIS A 32 -16.49 12.76 2.41
CA HIS A 32 -17.34 13.90 2.67
C HIS A 32 -18.53 13.57 3.59
N VAL A 33 -19.17 12.40 3.40
CA VAL A 33 -20.27 11.94 4.26
C VAL A 33 -19.76 11.62 5.65
N ILE A 34 -18.60 10.94 5.77
CA ILE A 34 -17.97 10.64 7.06
C ILE A 34 -17.65 11.91 7.82
N ASP A 35 -17.04 12.92 7.19
CA ASP A 35 -16.69 14.20 7.82
C ASP A 35 -17.94 14.90 8.39
N LEU A 36 -19.04 14.89 7.64
CA LEU A 36 -20.31 15.42 8.11
C LEU A 36 -20.87 14.64 9.32
N CYS A 37 -20.76 13.31 9.29
CA CYS A 37 -21.20 12.47 10.41
C CYS A 37 -20.33 12.67 11.66
N VAL A 38 -19.01 12.72 11.50
CA VAL A 38 -18.04 12.93 12.60
C VAL A 38 -18.28 14.30 13.26
N SER A 39 -18.66 15.33 12.51
CA SER A 39 -18.98 16.65 13.06
C SER A 39 -20.18 16.66 14.03
N THR A 40 -21.00 15.59 14.03
CA THR A 40 -22.13 15.44 14.97
C THR A 40 -21.71 14.91 16.35
N HIS A 41 -20.48 14.42 16.50
CA HIS A 41 -19.99 13.72 17.69
C HIS A 41 -20.76 12.42 18.04
N CYS A 42 -21.61 11.92 17.14
CA CYS A 42 -22.25 10.62 17.30
C CYS A 42 -21.33 9.48 16.80
N PRO A 43 -21.33 8.31 17.43
CA PRO A 43 -20.70 7.11 16.89
C PRO A 43 -21.20 6.82 15.47
N VAL A 44 -20.27 6.50 14.56
CA VAL A 44 -20.58 6.24 13.14
C VAL A 44 -20.18 4.82 12.79
N GLN A 45 -21.10 4.10 12.17
CA GLN A 45 -20.90 2.74 11.67
C GLN A 45 -21.20 2.67 10.18
N ILE A 46 -20.58 1.70 9.49
CA ILE A 46 -20.86 1.41 8.08
C ILE A 46 -21.56 0.06 7.98
N LEU A 47 -22.60 -0.01 7.15
CA LEU A 47 -23.22 -1.26 6.75
C LEU A 47 -22.25 -2.04 5.84
N SER A 48 -21.71 -3.15 6.37
CA SER A 48 -20.73 -4.00 5.66
C SER A 48 -21.39 -4.85 4.59
N ASP A 49 -22.52 -5.47 4.93
CA ASP A 49 -23.26 -6.36 4.03
C ASP A 49 -24.77 -6.13 4.17
N PRO A 50 -25.44 -5.59 3.15
CA PRO A 50 -26.88 -5.42 3.15
C PRO A 50 -27.67 -6.72 3.29
N GLN A 51 -27.09 -7.88 2.91
CA GLN A 51 -27.78 -9.18 3.02
C GLN A 51 -27.90 -9.66 4.45
N LEU A 52 -27.06 -9.16 5.36
CA LEU A 52 -27.11 -9.45 6.78
C LEU A 52 -28.19 -8.65 7.53
N VAL A 53 -28.92 -7.81 6.83
CA VAL A 53 -30.07 -7.05 7.38
C VAL A 53 -31.37 -7.71 6.88
N GLY A 54 -31.84 -8.70 7.60
CA GLY A 54 -33.09 -9.42 7.27
C GLY A 54 -34.33 -8.81 7.94
N SER A 55 -35.52 -9.40 7.70
CA SER A 55 -36.80 -9.01 8.30
C SER A 55 -36.82 -9.08 9.82
N ASN A 56 -35.93 -9.86 10.42
CA ASN A 56 -35.78 -10.02 11.87
C ASN A 56 -34.75 -9.11 12.51
N GLY A 57 -34.25 -8.10 11.77
CA GLY A 57 -33.20 -7.18 12.19
C GLY A 57 -31.80 -7.55 11.70
N PRO A 58 -30.79 -6.72 12.03
CA PRO A 58 -29.42 -6.94 11.62
C PRO A 58 -28.79 -8.13 12.34
N GLN A 59 -28.13 -8.99 11.59
CA GLN A 59 -27.33 -10.09 12.13
C GLN A 59 -25.95 -9.61 12.60
N GLN A 60 -25.26 -10.42 13.39
CA GLN A 60 -23.93 -10.11 13.89
C GLN A 60 -22.95 -9.91 12.71
N GLY A 61 -22.23 -8.77 12.69
CA GLY A 61 -21.32 -8.41 11.61
C GLY A 61 -21.93 -7.57 10.48
N ALA A 62 -23.26 -7.28 10.50
CA ALA A 62 -23.89 -6.42 9.52
C ALA A 62 -23.31 -4.99 9.54
N PHE A 63 -22.89 -4.51 10.69
CA PHE A 63 -22.30 -3.19 10.90
C PHE A 63 -20.87 -3.32 11.40
N ARG A 64 -20.01 -2.42 10.96
CA ARG A 64 -18.65 -2.28 11.46
C ARG A 64 -18.34 -0.84 11.80
N GLU A 65 -17.40 -0.63 12.67
CA GLU A 65 -16.86 0.70 12.95
C GLU A 65 -16.05 1.23 11.76
N LEU A 66 -15.88 2.56 11.72
CA LEU A 66 -14.99 3.21 10.77
C LEU A 66 -13.55 2.79 11.06
N ASN A 67 -12.82 2.45 10.01
CA ASN A 67 -11.39 2.20 10.09
C ASN A 67 -10.59 3.22 9.26
N THR A 68 -9.28 3.26 9.44
CA THR A 68 -8.40 4.19 8.70
C THR A 68 -8.47 3.99 7.19
N ALA A 69 -8.79 2.79 6.71
CA ALA A 69 -8.91 2.51 5.28
C ALA A 69 -10.12 3.21 4.64
N ASP A 70 -11.18 3.50 5.42
CA ASP A 70 -12.35 4.22 4.93
C ASP A 70 -12.02 5.69 4.59
N PHE A 71 -11.02 6.27 5.25
CA PHE A 71 -10.54 7.63 4.98
C PHE A 71 -9.52 7.69 3.83
N LEU A 72 -8.94 6.56 3.45
CA LEU A 72 -8.03 6.48 2.32
C LEU A 72 -8.88 6.44 1.05
N SER A 73 -8.85 7.53 0.27
CA SER A 73 -9.65 7.72 -0.95
C SER A 73 -9.29 6.79 -2.13
N ARG A 74 -8.54 5.74 -1.90
CA ARG A 74 -8.15 4.77 -2.93
C ARG A 74 -8.96 3.50 -2.78
N ASP A 75 -9.72 3.18 -3.84
CA ASP A 75 -10.27 1.84 -3.99
C ASP A 75 -9.12 0.83 -3.95
N GLU A 76 -9.32 -0.24 -3.20
CA GLU A 76 -8.37 -1.33 -3.15
C GLU A 76 -8.26 -1.94 -4.56
N VAL A 77 -7.08 -1.77 -5.18
CA VAL A 77 -6.83 -2.33 -6.50
C VAL A 77 -6.68 -3.83 -6.36
N THR A 78 -7.67 -4.57 -6.84
CA THR A 78 -7.56 -6.05 -6.97
C THR A 78 -6.52 -6.36 -8.03
N LEU A 79 -5.36 -6.81 -7.58
CA LEU A 79 -4.28 -7.22 -8.48
C LEU A 79 -4.64 -8.53 -9.15
N ASP A 80 -4.48 -8.58 -10.47
CA ASP A 80 -4.59 -9.82 -11.25
C ASP A 80 -3.35 -10.69 -10.98
N ASN A 81 -3.47 -11.58 -10.01
CA ASN A 81 -2.38 -12.44 -9.57
C ASN A 81 -1.86 -13.38 -10.68
N GLU A 82 -2.70 -13.75 -11.64
CA GLU A 82 -2.29 -14.62 -12.75
C GLU A 82 -1.36 -13.88 -13.70
N LYS A 83 -1.70 -12.64 -14.06
CA LYS A 83 -0.83 -11.80 -14.89
C LYS A 83 0.48 -11.49 -14.18
N ILE A 84 0.44 -11.12 -12.91
CA ILE A 84 1.65 -10.83 -12.11
C ILE A 84 2.54 -12.07 -12.02
N SER A 85 1.96 -13.25 -11.78
CA SER A 85 2.70 -14.51 -11.75
C SER A 85 3.45 -14.75 -13.06
N GLY A 86 2.83 -14.49 -14.21
CA GLY A 86 3.49 -14.61 -15.52
C GLY A 86 4.72 -13.72 -15.69
N TYR A 87 4.76 -12.56 -15.02
CA TYR A 87 5.91 -11.63 -15.07
C TYR A 87 7.03 -11.99 -14.09
N LEU A 88 6.73 -12.63 -12.96
CA LEU A 88 7.66 -12.79 -11.85
C LEU A 88 8.17 -14.23 -11.68
N THR A 89 7.33 -15.23 -11.94
CA THR A 89 7.69 -16.64 -11.70
C THR A 89 8.90 -17.05 -12.52
N GLY A 90 9.92 -17.60 -11.86
CA GLY A 90 11.16 -18.07 -12.49
C GLY A 90 12.07 -16.96 -13.06
N LYS A 91 11.72 -15.67 -12.90
CA LYS A 91 12.49 -14.53 -13.41
C LYS A 91 13.54 -14.05 -12.42
N THR A 92 14.59 -13.40 -12.96
CA THR A 92 15.54 -12.64 -12.13
C THR A 92 14.96 -11.23 -11.94
N VAL A 93 14.62 -10.90 -10.69
CA VAL A 93 13.98 -9.65 -10.30
C VAL A 93 14.97 -8.82 -9.50
N LEU A 94 15.19 -7.57 -9.90
CA LEU A 94 15.99 -6.59 -9.17
C LEU A 94 15.08 -5.58 -8.49
N VAL A 95 15.27 -5.36 -7.19
CA VAL A 95 14.59 -4.31 -6.42
C VAL A 95 15.64 -3.33 -5.92
N THR A 96 15.65 -2.10 -6.45
CA THR A 96 16.52 -1.03 -5.95
C THR A 96 15.84 -0.30 -4.78
N GLY A 97 16.63 0.09 -3.78
CA GLY A 97 16.07 0.60 -2.53
C GLY A 97 15.33 -0.48 -1.73
N GLY A 98 15.82 -1.74 -1.87
CA GLY A 98 15.15 -2.91 -1.33
C GLY A 98 15.10 -2.97 0.20
N GLY A 99 16.01 -2.27 0.90
CA GLY A 99 15.99 -2.12 2.36
C GLY A 99 15.03 -1.04 2.87
N GLY A 100 14.50 -0.18 1.98
CA GLY A 100 13.52 0.85 2.34
C GLY A 100 12.12 0.29 2.59
N SER A 101 11.23 1.12 3.13
CA SER A 101 9.85 0.70 3.48
C SER A 101 9.07 0.15 2.29
N ILE A 102 9.11 0.81 1.13
CA ILE A 102 8.44 0.36 -0.10
C ILE A 102 9.20 -0.83 -0.72
N GLY A 103 10.53 -0.72 -0.84
CA GLY A 103 11.35 -1.76 -1.47
C GLY A 103 11.29 -3.09 -0.73
N SER A 104 11.31 -3.08 0.60
CA SER A 104 11.20 -4.30 1.41
C SER A 104 9.86 -4.99 1.23
N GLU A 105 8.77 -4.22 1.16
CA GLU A 105 7.44 -4.79 0.89
C GLU A 105 7.35 -5.34 -0.54
N LEU A 106 7.91 -4.67 -1.53
CA LEU A 106 8.02 -5.22 -2.89
C LEU A 106 8.79 -6.55 -2.89
N CYS A 107 9.90 -6.65 -2.18
CA CYS A 107 10.66 -7.90 -2.05
C CYS A 107 9.80 -9.02 -1.43
N ARG A 108 9.03 -8.73 -0.37
CA ARG A 108 8.12 -9.69 0.25
C ARG A 108 7.04 -10.17 -0.71
N GLN A 109 6.45 -9.25 -1.48
CA GLN A 109 5.42 -9.58 -2.46
C GLN A 109 6.01 -10.39 -3.62
N VAL A 110 7.16 -10.00 -4.17
CA VAL A 110 7.85 -10.73 -5.24
C VAL A 110 8.14 -12.18 -4.85
N MET A 111 8.59 -12.42 -3.61
CA MET A 111 8.88 -13.77 -3.12
C MET A 111 7.65 -14.70 -3.12
N ARG A 112 6.43 -14.17 -2.99
CA ARG A 112 5.19 -14.97 -3.08
C ARG A 112 5.00 -15.61 -4.47
N PHE A 113 5.52 -14.96 -5.51
CA PHE A 113 5.43 -15.41 -6.91
C PHE A 113 6.59 -16.32 -7.32
N ARG A 114 7.44 -16.78 -6.39
CA ARG A 114 8.55 -17.71 -6.62
C ARG A 114 9.45 -17.27 -7.77
N PRO A 115 10.15 -16.13 -7.67
CA PRO A 115 11.12 -15.69 -8.65
C PRO A 115 12.25 -16.71 -8.76
N GLY A 116 12.90 -16.79 -9.92
CA GLY A 116 14.11 -17.59 -10.10
C GLY A 116 15.28 -17.01 -9.32
N LYS A 117 15.35 -15.67 -9.20
CA LYS A 117 16.28 -14.96 -8.33
C LYS A 117 15.72 -13.60 -7.95
N LEU A 118 15.84 -13.22 -6.67
CA LEU A 118 15.56 -11.87 -6.18
C LEU A 118 16.88 -11.18 -5.82
N LEU A 119 17.14 -10.02 -6.42
CA LEU A 119 18.27 -9.15 -6.14
C LEU A 119 17.79 -7.97 -5.32
N ILE A 120 18.27 -7.83 -4.09
CA ILE A 120 17.99 -6.69 -3.21
C ILE A 120 19.19 -5.74 -3.33
N PHE A 121 18.98 -4.60 -3.98
CA PHE A 121 20.04 -3.58 -4.16
C PHE A 121 19.74 -2.37 -3.29
N ASP A 122 20.62 -2.07 -2.34
CA ASP A 122 20.47 -0.94 -1.43
C ASP A 122 21.83 -0.34 -1.06
N ILE A 123 21.82 0.92 -0.62
CA ILE A 123 23.01 1.57 -0.08
C ILE A 123 23.23 1.21 1.40
N TYR A 124 22.16 0.86 2.12
CA TYR A 124 22.19 0.54 3.55
C TYR A 124 22.23 -0.96 3.77
N GLU A 125 23.40 -1.45 4.19
CA GLU A 125 23.65 -2.87 4.43
C GLU A 125 22.72 -3.46 5.51
N ASN A 126 22.55 -2.77 6.63
CA ASN A 126 21.78 -3.29 7.76
C ASN A 126 20.33 -3.59 7.38
N CYS A 127 19.64 -2.66 6.73
CA CYS A 127 18.26 -2.85 6.33
C CYS A 127 18.09 -3.97 5.30
N ALA A 128 19.04 -4.09 4.37
CA ALA A 128 19.03 -5.14 3.36
C ALA A 128 19.31 -6.52 3.97
N TYR A 129 20.21 -6.58 4.98
CA TYR A 129 20.52 -7.79 5.71
C TYR A 129 19.34 -8.26 6.59
N GLU A 130 18.69 -7.33 7.31
CA GLU A 130 17.51 -7.64 8.12
C GLU A 130 16.39 -8.24 7.26
N LEU A 131 16.14 -7.66 6.09
CA LEU A 131 15.18 -8.19 5.13
C LEU A 131 15.57 -9.59 4.64
N LEU A 132 16.86 -9.84 4.35
CA LEU A 132 17.33 -11.16 3.96
C LEU A 132 17.06 -12.19 5.07
N MET A 133 17.36 -11.84 6.33
CA MET A 133 17.11 -12.73 7.47
C MET A 133 15.61 -13.03 7.64
N GLU A 134 14.76 -12.02 7.50
CA GLU A 134 13.30 -12.19 7.53
C GLU A 134 12.82 -13.16 6.43
N LEU A 135 13.28 -12.96 5.19
CA LEU A 135 12.90 -13.83 4.08
C LEU A 135 13.41 -15.25 4.26
N GLN A 136 14.64 -15.44 4.77
CA GLN A 136 15.20 -16.76 5.09
C GLN A 136 14.43 -17.46 6.22
N GLN A 137 14.00 -16.73 7.23
CA GLN A 137 13.16 -17.29 8.29
C GLN A 137 11.81 -17.79 7.76
N LYS A 138 11.23 -17.08 6.80
CA LYS A 138 9.91 -17.38 6.25
C LYS A 138 9.92 -18.47 5.17
N TYR A 139 10.95 -18.48 4.30
CA TYR A 139 10.99 -19.34 3.11
C TYR A 139 12.09 -20.41 3.15
N GLY A 140 12.92 -20.42 4.20
CA GLY A 140 14.08 -21.30 4.34
C GLY A 140 15.40 -20.62 3.99
N ARG A 141 16.53 -21.25 4.34
CA ARG A 141 17.86 -20.63 4.12
C ARG A 141 18.32 -20.65 2.67
N ASP A 142 17.87 -21.63 1.90
CA ASP A 142 18.28 -21.84 0.49
C ASP A 142 17.43 -21.09 -0.52
N ILE A 143 16.93 -19.91 -0.14
CA ILE A 143 16.14 -19.07 -1.04
C ILE A 143 17.00 -18.39 -2.09
N PRO A 144 16.48 -18.16 -3.31
CA PRO A 144 17.22 -17.52 -4.39
C PRO A 144 17.27 -15.98 -4.22
N VAL A 145 17.76 -15.50 -3.08
CA VAL A 145 17.90 -14.09 -2.75
C VAL A 145 19.36 -13.71 -2.63
N THR A 146 19.74 -12.61 -3.27
CA THR A 146 21.08 -12.03 -3.21
C THR A 146 20.99 -10.57 -2.80
N VAL A 147 21.71 -10.19 -1.74
CA VAL A 147 21.84 -8.78 -1.34
C VAL A 147 23.07 -8.18 -2.03
N LEU A 148 22.89 -7.02 -2.63
CA LEU A 148 23.89 -6.26 -3.35
C LEU A 148 23.95 -4.85 -2.77
N ILE A 149 25.10 -4.47 -2.23
CA ILE A 149 25.29 -3.15 -1.65
C ILE A 149 25.89 -2.22 -2.70
N GLY A 150 25.25 -1.05 -2.83
CA GLY A 150 25.67 -0.04 -3.77
C GLY A 150 24.67 1.11 -3.91
N SER A 151 25.13 2.21 -4.50
CA SER A 151 24.29 3.36 -4.80
C SER A 151 23.74 3.28 -6.23
N ILE A 152 22.45 3.61 -6.43
CA ILE A 152 21.87 3.76 -7.78
C ILE A 152 22.52 4.90 -8.59
N ARG A 153 23.33 5.74 -7.96
CA ARG A 153 24.09 6.81 -8.60
C ARG A 153 25.43 6.31 -9.14
N ASP A 154 25.87 5.14 -8.71
CA ASP A 154 27.10 4.49 -9.20
C ASP A 154 26.78 3.65 -10.44
N LYS A 155 26.98 4.29 -11.60
CA LYS A 155 26.74 3.65 -12.89
C LYS A 155 27.56 2.37 -13.07
N LYS A 156 28.85 2.40 -12.67
CA LYS A 156 29.75 1.24 -12.83
C LYS A 156 29.24 0.04 -12.03
N ARG A 157 28.80 0.30 -10.78
CA ARG A 157 28.24 -0.74 -9.94
C ARG A 157 26.93 -1.31 -10.50
N LEU A 158 26.08 -0.47 -11.08
CA LEU A 158 24.87 -0.93 -11.75
C LEU A 158 25.21 -1.76 -12.99
N ASP A 159 26.12 -1.31 -13.84
CA ASP A 159 26.55 -2.05 -15.03
C ASP A 159 27.04 -3.46 -14.63
N GLU A 160 27.89 -3.59 -13.60
CA GLU A 160 28.36 -4.88 -13.06
C GLU A 160 27.18 -5.78 -12.62
N VAL A 161 26.16 -5.22 -11.95
CA VAL A 161 24.99 -5.97 -11.51
C VAL A 161 24.18 -6.47 -12.70
N PHE A 162 23.94 -5.60 -13.70
CA PHE A 162 23.18 -5.99 -14.89
C PHE A 162 23.91 -7.01 -15.75
N GLU A 163 25.23 -6.87 -15.90
CA GLU A 163 26.06 -7.81 -16.65
C GLU A 163 26.20 -9.18 -15.93
N THR A 164 26.23 -9.19 -14.60
CA THR A 164 26.41 -10.43 -13.85
C THR A 164 25.12 -11.21 -13.68
N TYR A 165 24.01 -10.53 -13.41
CA TYR A 165 22.76 -11.18 -13.01
C TYR A 165 21.67 -11.15 -14.06
N HIS A 166 21.80 -10.34 -15.10
CA HIS A 166 20.84 -10.18 -16.20
C HIS A 166 19.37 -10.07 -15.71
N PRO A 167 19.04 -9.11 -14.83
CA PRO A 167 17.69 -8.99 -14.31
C PRO A 167 16.70 -8.71 -15.46
N THR A 168 15.63 -9.48 -15.50
CA THR A 168 14.57 -9.35 -16.52
C THR A 168 13.42 -8.47 -16.06
N VAL A 169 13.31 -8.26 -14.75
CA VAL A 169 12.32 -7.36 -14.13
C VAL A 169 13.04 -6.46 -13.13
N VAL A 170 12.74 -5.16 -13.17
CA VAL A 170 13.32 -4.18 -12.25
C VAL A 170 12.21 -3.38 -11.58
N PHE A 171 12.21 -3.38 -10.25
CA PHE A 171 11.42 -2.48 -9.43
C PHE A 171 12.34 -1.40 -8.85
N HIS A 172 12.05 -0.13 -9.16
CA HIS A 172 12.85 0.97 -8.70
C HIS A 172 12.14 1.70 -7.54
N ALA A 173 12.57 1.41 -6.31
CA ALA A 173 12.06 2.05 -5.09
C ALA A 173 13.11 2.93 -4.37
N ALA A 174 14.31 3.06 -4.95
CA ALA A 174 15.33 3.94 -4.42
C ALA A 174 15.05 5.38 -4.83
N ALA A 175 14.63 6.22 -3.88
CA ALA A 175 14.38 7.64 -4.11
C ALA A 175 14.73 8.44 -2.85
N HIS A 176 15.05 9.71 -3.02
CA HIS A 176 15.12 10.65 -1.90
C HIS A 176 13.68 10.97 -1.43
N LYS A 177 13.47 10.96 -0.12
CA LYS A 177 12.15 11.16 0.46
C LYS A 177 11.86 12.60 0.90
N HIS A 178 12.90 13.35 1.25
CA HIS A 178 12.77 14.69 1.84
C HIS A 178 13.31 15.77 0.90
N CYS A 179 12.41 16.49 0.22
CA CYS A 179 12.74 17.48 -0.80
C CYS A 179 13.68 18.61 -0.30
N LEU A 180 13.57 19.00 0.96
CA LEU A 180 14.43 20.05 1.54
C LEU A 180 15.91 19.67 1.65
N LEU A 181 16.25 18.38 1.48
CA LEU A 181 17.62 17.87 1.52
C LEU A 181 18.18 17.57 0.12
N TYR A 182 17.41 17.81 -0.94
CA TYR A 182 17.84 17.50 -2.30
C TYR A 182 18.71 18.61 -2.87
N THR A 183 19.83 18.22 -3.41
CA THR A 183 20.76 19.11 -4.14
C THR A 183 20.47 19.11 -5.65
N SER A 184 19.56 18.27 -6.13
CA SER A 184 19.18 18.17 -7.54
C SER A 184 17.68 18.39 -7.69
N PRO A 185 17.20 19.23 -8.60
CA PRO A 185 15.78 19.39 -8.87
C PRO A 185 15.17 18.08 -9.34
N SER A 186 14.00 17.74 -8.81
CA SER A 186 13.19 16.64 -9.31
C SER A 186 12.66 17.03 -10.72
N PRO A 187 12.41 16.07 -11.61
CA PRO A 187 11.72 16.36 -12.88
C PRO A 187 10.35 17.04 -12.71
N ARG A 188 9.74 16.96 -11.53
CA ARG A 188 8.51 17.69 -11.21
C ARG A 188 8.73 19.15 -10.91
N ASP A 189 9.91 19.53 -10.40
CA ASP A 189 10.25 20.90 -10.03
C ASP A 189 10.69 21.73 -11.28
N ALA A 190 10.95 21.07 -12.40
CA ALA A 190 11.33 21.71 -13.66
C ALA A 190 10.16 22.41 -14.39
N HIS A 191 8.92 22.26 -13.91
CA HIS A 191 7.73 22.88 -14.50
C HIS A 191 7.24 24.13 -13.77
N GLU A 192 7.87 24.53 -12.66
CA GLU A 192 7.47 25.71 -11.86
C GLU A 192 8.46 26.89 -11.94
N SER A 193 9.31 26.95 -12.96
CA SER A 193 10.24 28.07 -13.18
C SER A 193 10.07 28.69 -14.57
#